data_762b94d42fde1603468af830e7dcc70f
#
_entry.id   762b94d42fde1603468af830e7dcc70f
#
_cell.length_a   1.000
_cell.length_b   1.000
_cell.length_c   1.000
_cell.angle_alpha   90.00
_cell.angle_beta   90.00
_cell.angle_gamma   90.00
#
_symmetry.space_group_name_H-M   'P 1'
#
loop_
_entity.id
_entity.type
_entity.pdbx_description
1 polymer ?
#
loop_
_entity_poly.entity_id
_entity_poly.type
_entity_poly.pdbx_seq_one_letter_code
_entity_poly.pdbx_strand_id
1 'polypeptide(L)'
;MTETVDEKPIAAEAAKNVQAFCKRTWWVFLISGAAAVVFGILAFARPGIALLVLATYFAAMVFLDGAVNAWGALTNRDKDGWWIMLLLGILAVVAGGYAVFHPALSMPVFVLLVAFTAIFVGMLLLTLGFKIRKESKREWVLYLLSLIHI
;
A
#
# COMPACT_ATOMS: atom_id res chain seq x y z
N MET A 1 -11.77 -29.58 -30.88
CA MET A 1 -12.46 -29.96 -29.63
C MET A 1 -11.89 -29.06 -28.53
N THR A 2 -12.49 -27.91 -28.34
CA THR A 2 -12.11 -26.97 -27.29
C THR A 2 -12.90 -27.37 -26.06
N GLU A 3 -12.21 -27.95 -25.06
CA GLU A 3 -12.76 -28.17 -23.73
C GLU A 3 -13.13 -26.82 -23.13
N THR A 4 -14.41 -26.51 -23.11
CA THR A 4 -14.95 -25.41 -22.31
C THR A 4 -14.81 -25.82 -20.86
N VAL A 5 -13.72 -25.36 -20.23
CA VAL A 5 -13.56 -25.45 -18.78
C VAL A 5 -14.79 -24.77 -18.16
N ASP A 6 -15.56 -25.56 -17.42
CA ASP A 6 -16.79 -25.09 -16.79
C ASP A 6 -16.43 -24.08 -15.67
N GLU A 7 -16.39 -22.79 -16.02
CA GLU A 7 -15.97 -21.70 -15.11
C GLU A 7 -16.93 -21.51 -13.92
N LYS A 8 -18.15 -22.03 -14.04
CA LYS A 8 -19.18 -21.91 -12.98
C LYS A 8 -18.82 -22.51 -11.63
N PRO A 9 -18.24 -23.75 -11.55
CA PRO A 9 -17.87 -24.30 -10.24
C PRO A 9 -16.70 -23.55 -9.59
N ILE A 10 -15.75 -23.07 -10.39
CA ILE A 10 -14.58 -22.32 -9.89
C ILE A 10 -15.02 -20.96 -9.31
N ALA A 11 -15.90 -20.27 -10.00
CA ALA A 11 -16.45 -19.00 -9.53
C ALA A 11 -17.31 -19.16 -8.26
N ALA A 12 -18.09 -20.24 -8.17
CA ALA A 12 -18.91 -20.54 -7.00
C ALA A 12 -18.05 -20.90 -5.77
N GLU A 13 -16.97 -21.62 -5.98
CA GLU A 13 -16.02 -21.99 -4.92
C GLU A 13 -15.21 -20.76 -4.44
N ALA A 14 -14.75 -19.93 -5.36
CA ALA A 14 -14.12 -18.65 -5.04
C ALA A 14 -15.07 -17.74 -4.24
N ALA A 15 -16.33 -17.64 -4.64
CA ALA A 15 -17.33 -16.84 -3.93
C ALA A 15 -17.56 -17.35 -2.48
N LYS A 16 -17.63 -18.67 -2.29
CA LYS A 16 -17.75 -19.30 -0.94
C LYS A 16 -16.53 -19.01 -0.08
N ASN A 17 -15.34 -19.09 -0.64
CA ASN A 17 -14.09 -18.82 0.07
C ASN A 17 -14.00 -17.34 0.47
N VAL A 18 -14.40 -16.41 -0.41
CA VAL A 18 -14.48 -14.99 -0.12
C VAL A 18 -15.51 -14.70 0.97
N GLN A 19 -16.69 -15.31 0.91
CA GLN A 19 -17.72 -15.15 1.95
C GLN A 19 -17.25 -15.68 3.32
N ALA A 20 -16.58 -16.84 3.35
CA ALA A 20 -16.03 -17.40 4.59
C ALA A 20 -14.93 -16.49 5.16
N PHE A 21 -14.07 -15.94 4.30
CA PHE A 21 -13.02 -15.00 4.68
C PHE A 21 -13.63 -13.70 5.23
N CYS A 22 -14.60 -13.11 4.55
CA CYS A 22 -15.30 -11.91 5.01
C CYS A 22 -15.98 -12.12 6.35
N LYS A 23 -16.66 -13.27 6.54
CA LYS A 23 -17.36 -13.61 7.77
C LYS A 23 -16.42 -13.82 8.96
N ARG A 24 -15.20 -14.28 8.72
CA ARG A 24 -14.15 -14.44 9.75
C ARG A 24 -13.42 -13.13 10.06
N THR A 25 -13.30 -12.24 9.06
CA THR A 25 -12.41 -11.06 9.13
C THR A 25 -13.20 -9.74 9.31
N TRP A 26 -14.53 -9.77 9.36
CA TRP A 26 -15.35 -8.55 9.47
C TRP A 26 -14.97 -7.67 10.67
N TRP A 27 -14.55 -8.28 11.78
CA TRP A 27 -14.09 -7.57 12.97
C TRP A 27 -12.87 -6.69 12.71
N VAL A 28 -11.94 -7.17 11.88
CA VAL A 28 -10.74 -6.43 11.50
C VAL A 28 -11.14 -5.19 10.70
N PHE A 29 -12.09 -5.34 9.78
CA PHE A 29 -12.63 -4.20 9.01
C PHE A 29 -13.36 -3.19 9.90
N LEU A 30 -14.13 -3.66 10.90
CA LEU A 30 -14.81 -2.80 11.85
C LEU A 30 -13.81 -1.99 12.69
N ILE A 31 -12.80 -2.65 13.25
CA ILE A 31 -11.77 -2.00 14.07
C ILE A 31 -10.96 -1.02 13.21
N SER A 32 -10.58 -1.43 12.00
CA SER A 32 -9.85 -0.59 11.07
C SER A 32 -10.66 0.64 10.66
N GLY A 33 -11.96 0.46 10.36
CA GLY A 33 -12.87 1.57 10.06
C GLY A 33 -13.06 2.53 11.23
N ALA A 34 -13.25 2.00 12.44
CA ALA A 34 -13.35 2.82 13.64
C ALA A 34 -12.06 3.60 13.91
N ALA A 35 -10.89 2.96 13.77
CA ALA A 35 -9.60 3.62 13.89
C ALA A 35 -9.41 4.73 12.84
N ALA A 36 -9.85 4.48 11.59
CA ALA A 36 -9.79 5.48 10.52
C ALA A 36 -10.67 6.70 10.81
N VAL A 37 -11.88 6.50 11.37
CA VAL A 37 -12.76 7.59 11.77
C VAL A 37 -12.15 8.42 12.90
N VAL A 38 -11.61 7.78 13.93
CA VAL A 38 -10.93 8.47 15.04
C VAL A 38 -9.74 9.26 14.54
N PHE A 39 -8.93 8.65 13.67
CA PHE A 39 -7.80 9.32 13.05
C PHE A 39 -8.24 10.50 12.18
N GLY A 40 -9.32 10.35 11.40
CA GLY A 40 -9.90 11.44 10.59
C GLY A 40 -10.34 12.64 11.42
N ILE A 41 -11.00 12.39 12.55
CA ILE A 41 -11.41 13.45 13.51
C ILE A 41 -10.17 14.14 14.08
N LEU A 42 -9.16 13.36 14.49
CA LEU A 42 -7.89 13.90 15.01
C LEU A 42 -7.16 14.74 13.96
N ALA A 43 -7.13 14.28 12.70
CA ALA A 43 -6.51 15.00 11.59
C ALA A 43 -7.19 16.35 11.32
N PHE A 44 -8.52 16.41 11.49
CA PHE A 44 -9.26 17.65 11.34
C PHE A 44 -9.07 18.60 12.53
N ALA A 45 -9.09 18.07 13.76
CA ALA A 45 -8.96 18.85 14.98
C ALA A 45 -7.52 19.35 15.23
N ARG A 46 -6.51 18.54 14.92
CA ARG A 46 -5.10 18.80 15.20
C ARG A 46 -4.19 18.29 14.06
N PRO A 47 -4.14 18.95 12.90
CA PRO A 47 -3.42 18.44 11.72
C PRO A 47 -1.92 18.24 11.96
N GLY A 48 -1.29 19.04 12.79
CA GLY A 48 0.14 18.89 13.13
C GLY A 48 0.42 17.58 13.90
N ILE A 49 -0.45 17.19 14.82
CA ILE A 49 -0.32 15.93 15.57
C ILE A 49 -0.58 14.74 14.65
N ALA A 50 -1.58 14.83 13.79
CA ALA A 50 -1.89 13.77 12.82
C ALA A 50 -0.73 13.53 11.85
N LEU A 51 -0.09 14.59 11.34
CA LEU A 51 1.10 14.49 10.49
C LEU A 51 2.28 13.87 11.25
N LEU A 52 2.48 14.25 12.52
CA LEU A 52 3.54 13.66 13.34
C LEU A 52 3.34 12.14 13.52
N VAL A 53 2.12 11.71 13.85
CA VAL A 53 1.77 10.30 14.00
C VAL A 53 1.99 9.54 12.70
N LEU A 54 1.51 10.09 11.56
CA LEU A 54 1.71 9.50 10.24
C LEU A 54 3.18 9.38 9.87
N ALA A 55 3.96 10.45 10.07
CA ALA A 55 5.39 10.45 9.77
C ALA A 55 6.14 9.41 10.60
N THR A 56 5.82 9.31 11.91
CA THR A 56 6.43 8.31 12.81
C THR A 56 6.03 6.88 12.40
N TYR A 57 4.75 6.66 12.09
CA TYR A 57 4.27 5.36 11.60
C TYR A 57 4.97 4.95 10.30
N PHE A 58 5.06 5.87 9.35
CA PHE A 58 5.75 5.61 8.08
C PHE A 58 7.23 5.33 8.28
N ALA A 59 7.91 6.09 9.14
CA ALA A 59 9.31 5.86 9.49
C ALA A 59 9.53 4.47 10.11
N ALA A 60 8.63 4.03 10.99
CA ALA A 60 8.67 2.69 11.57
C ALA A 60 8.46 1.60 10.49
N MET A 61 7.56 1.82 9.54
CA MET A 61 7.35 0.90 8.41
C MET A 61 8.60 0.81 7.53
N VAL A 62 9.21 1.94 7.17
CA VAL A 62 10.46 1.96 6.38
C VAL A 62 11.59 1.24 7.11
N PHE A 63 11.69 1.40 8.42
CA PHE A 63 12.65 0.70 9.26
C PHE A 63 12.44 -0.83 9.20
N LEU A 64 11.20 -1.29 9.39
CA LEU A 64 10.85 -2.70 9.36
C LEU A 64 11.06 -3.30 7.96
N ASP A 65 10.62 -2.63 6.92
CA ASP A 65 10.83 -3.06 5.53
C ASP A 65 12.32 -3.15 5.19
N GLY A 66 13.10 -2.17 5.63
CA GLY A 66 14.55 -2.19 5.49
C GLY A 66 15.18 -3.40 6.19
N ALA A 67 14.75 -3.71 7.41
CA ALA A 67 15.23 -4.86 8.17
C ALA A 67 14.87 -6.19 7.47
N VAL A 68 13.64 -6.32 6.98
CA VAL A 68 13.18 -7.52 6.24
C VAL A 68 13.96 -7.68 4.94
N ASN A 69 14.15 -6.58 4.18
CA ASN A 69 14.92 -6.60 2.93
C ASN A 69 16.39 -6.94 3.17
N ALA A 70 17.01 -6.38 4.20
CA ALA A 70 18.39 -6.70 4.57
C ALA A 70 18.52 -8.18 4.98
N TRP A 71 17.59 -8.68 5.79
CA TRP A 71 17.55 -10.10 6.16
C TRP A 71 17.34 -11.00 4.96
N GLY A 72 16.38 -10.67 4.09
CA GLY A 72 16.11 -11.41 2.86
C GLY A 72 17.32 -11.47 1.92
N ALA A 73 18.07 -10.36 1.79
CA ALA A 73 19.30 -10.31 1.00
C ALA A 73 20.41 -11.20 1.59
N LEU A 74 20.55 -11.21 2.91
CA LEU A 74 21.54 -12.07 3.61
C LEU A 74 21.24 -13.55 3.46
N THR A 75 19.95 -13.91 3.41
CA THR A 75 19.50 -15.32 3.30
C THR A 75 19.56 -15.81 1.84
N ASN A 76 19.43 -14.92 0.85
CA ASN A 76 19.37 -15.27 -0.57
C ASN A 76 20.59 -14.74 -1.36
N ARG A 77 21.79 -15.05 -0.88
CA ARG A 77 23.06 -14.58 -1.50
C ARG A 77 23.33 -15.17 -2.89
N ASP A 78 22.63 -16.26 -3.25
CA ASP A 78 22.80 -16.94 -4.53
C ASP A 78 22.10 -16.21 -5.70
N LYS A 79 21.33 -15.17 -5.42
CA LYS A 79 20.60 -14.39 -6.45
C LYS A 79 21.47 -13.23 -6.94
N ASP A 80 21.45 -13.01 -8.27
CA ASP A 80 22.09 -11.84 -8.86
C ASP A 80 21.51 -10.54 -8.26
N GLY A 81 22.39 -9.64 -7.83
CA GLY A 81 21.97 -8.35 -7.26
C GLY A 81 21.63 -8.34 -5.76
N TRP A 82 21.89 -9.45 -5.02
CA TRP A 82 21.63 -9.53 -3.58
C TRP A 82 22.32 -8.40 -2.79
N TRP A 83 23.49 -7.97 -3.21
CA TRP A 83 24.25 -6.91 -2.56
C TRP A 83 23.58 -5.53 -2.69
N ILE A 84 22.89 -5.26 -3.82
CA ILE A 84 22.11 -4.02 -4.02
C ILE A 84 20.93 -4.01 -3.06
N MET A 85 20.22 -5.14 -2.94
CA MET A 85 19.09 -5.31 -2.03
C MET A 85 19.54 -5.17 -0.56
N LEU A 86 20.74 -5.68 -0.22
CA LEU A 86 21.33 -5.52 1.11
C LEU A 86 21.66 -4.05 1.39
N LEU A 87 22.29 -3.36 0.45
CA LEU A 87 22.65 -1.96 0.58
C LEU A 87 21.40 -1.08 0.78
N LEU A 88 20.38 -1.29 -0.06
CA LEU A 88 19.10 -0.59 0.06
C LEU A 88 18.38 -0.89 1.38
N GLY A 89 18.41 -2.14 1.84
CA GLY A 89 17.85 -2.54 3.11
C GLY A 89 18.55 -1.86 4.29
N ILE A 90 19.88 -1.82 4.31
CA ILE A 90 20.66 -1.12 5.35
C ILE A 90 20.38 0.39 5.30
N LEU A 91 20.35 0.98 4.11
CA LEU A 91 20.03 2.40 3.96
C LEU A 91 18.63 2.73 4.49
N ALA A 92 17.64 1.88 4.22
CA ALA A 92 16.29 2.04 4.71
C ALA A 92 16.21 1.89 6.25
N VAL A 93 16.95 0.94 6.84
CA VAL A 93 17.06 0.79 8.32
C VAL A 93 17.63 2.04 8.95
N VAL A 94 18.74 2.57 8.40
CA VAL A 94 19.38 3.77 8.94
C VAL A 94 18.47 4.99 8.80
N ALA A 95 17.88 5.19 7.63
CA ALA A 95 17.00 6.31 7.34
C ALA A 95 15.71 6.24 8.18
N GLY A 96 15.06 5.07 8.23
CA GLY A 96 13.86 4.83 9.03
C GLY A 96 14.12 4.99 10.52
N GLY A 97 15.24 4.43 11.02
CA GLY A 97 15.67 4.60 12.40
C GLY A 97 15.88 6.07 12.77
N TYR A 98 16.65 6.80 11.96
CA TYR A 98 16.84 8.23 12.15
C TYR A 98 15.50 9.00 12.17
N ALA A 99 14.60 8.69 11.26
CA ALA A 99 13.30 9.33 11.16
C ALA A 99 12.39 9.05 12.37
N VAL A 100 12.45 7.86 12.97
CA VAL A 100 11.71 7.51 14.20
C VAL A 100 12.19 8.35 15.37
N PHE A 101 13.49 8.56 15.51
CA PHE A 101 14.05 9.34 16.63
C PHE A 101 13.91 10.86 16.44
N HIS A 102 13.76 11.31 15.19
CA HIS A 102 13.64 12.75 14.86
C HIS A 102 12.39 13.03 14.00
N PRO A 103 11.17 12.75 14.50
CA PRO A 103 9.95 12.85 13.70
C PRO A 103 9.66 14.27 13.20
N ALA A 104 10.02 15.30 13.97
CA ALA A 104 9.83 16.70 13.57
C ALA A 104 10.66 17.09 12.34
N LEU A 105 11.89 16.57 12.21
CA LEU A 105 12.74 16.79 11.04
C LEU A 105 12.30 15.94 9.84
N SER A 106 11.68 14.80 10.10
CA SER A 106 11.23 13.85 9.07
C SER A 106 9.89 14.25 8.44
N MET A 107 9.08 15.08 9.13
CA MET A 107 7.78 15.55 8.62
C MET A 107 7.85 16.18 7.22
N PRO A 108 8.67 17.20 6.95
CA PRO A 108 8.71 17.83 5.63
C PRO A 108 9.19 16.84 4.55
N VAL A 109 10.13 15.97 4.86
CA VAL A 109 10.61 14.91 3.95
C VAL A 109 9.48 13.92 3.66
N PHE A 110 8.73 13.52 4.68
CA PHE A 110 7.57 12.64 4.53
C PHE A 110 6.51 13.26 3.61
N VAL A 111 6.13 14.52 3.85
CA VAL A 111 5.14 15.24 3.03
C VAL A 111 5.60 15.32 1.58
N LEU A 112 6.87 15.62 1.35
CA LEU A 112 7.45 15.70 0.01
C LEU A 112 7.44 14.33 -0.69
N LEU A 113 7.80 13.25 0.00
CA LEU A 113 7.74 11.88 -0.53
C LEU A 113 6.31 11.46 -0.88
N VAL A 114 5.35 11.74 -0.01
CA VAL A 114 3.94 11.42 -0.26
C VAL A 114 3.42 12.22 -1.46
N ALA A 115 3.73 13.51 -1.54
CA ALA A 115 3.34 14.34 -2.68
C ALA A 115 3.93 13.84 -3.99
N PHE A 116 5.23 13.51 -4.00
CA PHE A 116 5.90 12.96 -5.17
C PHE A 116 5.30 11.63 -5.60
N THR A 117 5.08 10.72 -4.65
CA THR A 117 4.46 9.41 -4.90
C THR A 117 3.03 9.58 -5.42
N ALA A 118 2.25 10.50 -4.85
CA ALA A 118 0.89 10.77 -5.30
C ALA A 118 0.84 11.29 -6.74
N ILE A 119 1.77 12.17 -7.14
CA ILE A 119 1.88 12.64 -8.53
C ILE A 119 2.22 11.47 -9.45
N PHE A 120 3.19 10.64 -9.08
CA PHE A 120 3.66 9.53 -9.91
C PHE A 120 2.57 8.46 -10.08
N VAL A 121 1.92 8.06 -8.98
CA VAL A 121 0.79 7.13 -8.98
C VAL A 121 -0.39 7.72 -9.74
N GLY A 122 -0.72 8.99 -9.51
CA GLY A 122 -1.78 9.68 -10.24
C GLY A 122 -1.55 9.69 -11.75
N MET A 123 -0.32 9.94 -12.22
CA MET A 123 0.03 9.88 -13.63
C MET A 123 -0.09 8.46 -14.20
N LEU A 124 0.34 7.46 -13.43
CA LEU A 124 0.25 6.04 -13.82
C LEU A 124 -1.21 5.59 -13.90
N LEU A 125 -2.06 6.01 -12.96
CA LEU A 125 -3.49 5.74 -12.96
C LEU A 125 -4.22 6.43 -14.13
N LEU A 126 -3.84 7.65 -14.47
CA LEU A 126 -4.37 8.34 -15.66
C LEU A 126 -4.03 7.59 -16.94
N THR A 127 -2.78 7.15 -17.11
CA THR A 127 -2.36 6.37 -18.29
C THR A 127 -3.08 5.03 -18.38
N LEU A 128 -3.27 4.34 -17.26
CA LEU A 128 -4.07 3.11 -17.17
C LEU A 128 -5.55 3.38 -17.52
N GLY A 129 -6.14 4.45 -16.97
CA GLY A 129 -7.50 4.87 -17.25
C GLY A 129 -7.73 5.14 -18.75
N PHE A 130 -6.79 5.82 -19.41
CA PHE A 130 -6.85 6.05 -20.86
C PHE A 130 -6.70 4.76 -21.67
N LYS A 131 -5.88 3.81 -21.24
CA LYS A 131 -5.68 2.52 -21.90
C LYS A 131 -6.96 1.66 -21.82
N ILE A 132 -7.59 1.58 -20.66
CA ILE A 132 -8.83 0.82 -20.44
C ILE A 132 -9.99 1.46 -21.19
N ARG A 133 -10.05 2.80 -21.29
CA ARG A 133 -11.07 3.51 -22.08
C ARG A 133 -11.09 3.08 -23.54
N LYS A 134 -9.93 2.70 -24.09
CA LYS A 134 -9.81 2.27 -25.50
C LYS A 134 -10.39 0.87 -25.72
N GLU A 135 -10.37 0.02 -24.70
CA GLU A 135 -10.85 -1.37 -24.78
C GLU A 135 -12.31 -1.55 -24.36
N SER A 136 -12.81 -0.76 -23.40
CA SER A 136 -14.18 -0.90 -22.87
C SER A 136 -14.93 0.43 -22.88
N LYS A 137 -15.73 0.65 -23.91
CA LYS A 137 -16.49 1.92 -24.09
C LYS A 137 -17.57 2.19 -23.04
N ARG A 138 -17.94 1.22 -22.20
CA ARG A 138 -19.10 1.34 -21.30
C ARG A 138 -18.76 1.32 -19.80
N GLU A 139 -17.64 0.77 -19.39
CA GLU A 139 -17.35 0.51 -17.99
C GLU A 139 -16.19 1.34 -17.40
N TRP A 140 -15.54 2.17 -18.20
CA TRP A 140 -14.39 2.96 -17.79
C TRP A 140 -14.68 3.92 -16.61
N VAL A 141 -15.93 4.39 -16.50
CA VAL A 141 -16.35 5.27 -15.37
C VAL A 141 -16.36 4.50 -14.05
N LEU A 142 -16.79 3.23 -14.08
CA LEU A 142 -16.78 2.37 -12.89
C LEU A 142 -15.36 2.06 -12.43
N TYR A 143 -14.44 1.84 -13.37
CA TYR A 143 -13.02 1.63 -13.03
C TYR A 143 -12.36 2.89 -12.48
N LEU A 144 -12.66 4.07 -13.04
CA LEU A 144 -12.19 5.35 -12.50
C LEU A 144 -12.75 5.62 -11.10
N LEU A 145 -14.03 5.35 -10.88
CA LEU A 145 -14.68 5.53 -9.57
C LEU A 145 -14.11 4.56 -8.54
N SER A 146 -13.89 3.29 -8.91
CA SER A 146 -13.23 2.28 -8.06
C SER A 146 -11.81 2.67 -7.70
N LEU A 147 -11.08 3.28 -8.65
CA LEU A 147 -9.69 3.70 -8.48
C LEU A 147 -9.55 4.93 -7.57
N ILE A 148 -10.50 5.87 -7.64
CA ILE A 148 -10.55 7.04 -6.74
C ILE A 148 -10.92 6.61 -5.31
N HIS A 149 -11.60 5.48 -5.15
CA HIS A 149 -12.04 4.98 -3.85
C HIS A 149 -10.94 4.22 -3.08
N ILE A 150 -9.86 3.82 -3.74
CA ILE A 150 -8.68 3.20 -3.11
C ILE A 150 -7.73 4.28 -2.61
#